data_99cbf0cc69a5c0ffa8a1163e62c99f87
#
_entry.id   99cbf0cc69a5c0ffa8a1163e62c99f87
#
_cell.length_a   1.000
_cell.length_b   1.000
_cell.length_c   1.000
_cell.angle_alpha   90.00
_cell.angle_beta   90.00
_cell.angle_gamma   90.00
#
_symmetry.space_group_name_H-M   'P 1'
#
loop_
_entity.id
_entity.type
_entity.pdbx_description
1 polymer ?
#
loop_
_entity_poly.entity_id
_entity_poly.type
_entity_poly.pdbx_seq_one_letter_code
_entity_poly.pdbx_strand_id
1 'polypeptide(L)'
;MFYFPLLPWIVAKNKEDAMTTKGTDRVKRGMAQMQKGGVIMDVVNAEQAKIAEAAGAVAVMALERVPSDIRAAGGVARMADPTIIEEVMGAVTIPVMAKARIGHIAEARILEALGVDYIDESEVLTPADEEFHLPKSDYTVPFVCGCRDLGEGLRRIGEGASMLRTKGEPGTGNIVEAVRHMRKVNGQIRQVAAMRDDELMAYAKELGAPYHLLREVKELGKLPVVNFAAGGVATPADAALMMLLGADGVFVGSGIFKSSNPEKFAKAIVRATESHDDPKTLGALSKGLGEAMHGIAIHTLAKEDRMQERGW
;
A
#
# COMPACT_ATOMS: atom_id res chain seq x y z
N MET A 1 13.54 -47.68 -3.92
CA MET A 1 12.57 -47.37 -2.86
C MET A 1 13.26 -46.43 -1.91
N PHE A 2 13.28 -45.12 -2.20
CA PHE A 2 13.98 -44.12 -1.39
C PHE A 2 12.96 -43.49 -0.44
N TYR A 3 13.17 -43.71 0.84
CA TYR A 3 12.41 -43.09 1.93
C TYR A 3 12.95 -41.67 2.14
N PHE A 4 12.16 -40.64 1.82
CA PHE A 4 12.41 -39.26 2.27
C PHE A 4 11.80 -39.10 3.66
N PRO A 5 12.57 -38.74 4.70
CA PRO A 5 11.98 -38.40 5.98
C PRO A 5 11.25 -37.05 5.86
N LEU A 6 9.96 -37.06 6.18
CA LEU A 6 9.18 -35.86 6.39
C LEU A 6 9.83 -35.02 7.50
N LEU A 7 10.29 -33.82 7.16
CA LEU A 7 10.83 -32.85 8.10
C LEU A 7 9.76 -32.48 9.13
N PRO A 8 10.06 -32.48 10.44
CA PRO A 8 9.10 -32.16 11.48
C PRO A 8 9.01 -30.64 11.68
N TRP A 9 8.32 -29.95 10.78
CA TRP A 9 8.08 -28.49 10.90
C TRP A 9 6.67 -28.14 11.35
N ILE A 10 5.85 -29.13 11.70
CA ILE A 10 4.53 -28.88 12.31
C ILE A 10 4.68 -29.13 13.81
N VAL A 11 5.34 -28.20 14.51
CA VAL A 11 5.14 -28.07 15.95
C VAL A 11 3.83 -27.33 16.13
N ALA A 12 2.81 -28.05 16.60
CA ALA A 12 1.57 -27.45 17.06
C ALA A 12 1.90 -26.36 18.10
N LYS A 13 1.69 -25.08 17.76
CA LYS A 13 1.73 -23.99 18.73
C LYS A 13 0.68 -24.27 19.79
N ASN A 14 1.08 -24.51 21.00
CA ASN A 14 0.18 -24.66 22.15
C ASN A 14 -0.66 -23.39 22.30
N LYS A 15 -1.96 -23.54 22.56
CA LYS A 15 -2.91 -22.42 22.76
C LYS A 15 -2.58 -21.51 23.96
N GLU A 16 -1.60 -21.86 24.79
CA GLU A 16 -1.17 -21.06 25.94
C GLU A 16 -0.20 -19.93 25.60
N ASP A 17 0.47 -19.96 24.42
CA ASP A 17 1.35 -18.87 23.97
C ASP A 17 0.58 -17.68 23.37
N ALA A 18 -0.74 -17.73 23.29
CA ALA A 18 -1.57 -16.72 22.63
C ALA A 18 -1.76 -15.43 23.45
N MET A 19 -1.31 -15.36 24.71
CA MET A 19 -1.60 -14.21 25.58
C MET A 19 -0.51 -13.14 25.69
N THR A 20 0.65 -13.33 25.08
CA THR A 20 1.76 -12.36 25.14
C THR A 20 2.46 -12.09 23.81
N THR A 21 1.95 -12.57 22.68
CA THR A 21 2.56 -12.34 21.36
C THR A 21 2.38 -10.91 20.91
N LYS A 22 3.48 -10.18 20.75
CA LYS A 22 3.52 -8.93 19.99
C LYS A 22 2.96 -9.18 18.58
N GLY A 23 2.26 -8.19 17.99
CA GLY A 23 1.80 -8.31 16.61
C GLY A 23 0.44 -9.00 16.41
N THR A 24 -0.47 -8.95 17.39
CA THR A 24 -1.86 -9.38 17.19
C THR A 24 -2.54 -8.54 16.10
N ASP A 25 -3.56 -9.07 15.40
CA ASP A 25 -4.32 -8.32 14.40
C ASP A 25 -4.82 -6.97 14.91
N ARG A 26 -5.25 -6.92 16.17
CA ARG A 26 -5.70 -5.68 16.80
C ARG A 26 -4.57 -4.64 16.87
N VAL A 27 -3.35 -5.05 17.24
CA VAL A 27 -2.18 -4.15 17.31
C VAL A 27 -1.78 -3.72 15.91
N LYS A 28 -1.67 -4.65 14.97
CA LYS A 28 -1.30 -4.36 13.57
C LYS A 28 -2.29 -3.39 12.91
N ARG A 29 -3.59 -3.62 13.04
CA ARG A 29 -4.64 -2.71 12.54
C ARG A 29 -4.60 -1.37 13.26
N GLY A 30 -4.30 -1.34 14.57
CA GLY A 30 -4.13 -0.11 15.35
C GLY A 30 -2.95 0.72 14.85
N MET A 31 -1.80 0.10 14.57
CA MET A 31 -0.64 0.77 13.96
C MET A 31 -1.02 1.37 12.58
N ALA A 32 -1.70 0.60 11.72
CA ALA A 32 -2.16 1.09 10.43
C ALA A 32 -3.14 2.26 10.56
N GLN A 33 -4.05 2.21 11.52
CA GLN A 33 -5.02 3.28 11.80
C GLN A 33 -4.35 4.60 12.23
N MET A 34 -3.18 4.55 12.88
CA MET A 34 -2.42 5.74 13.27
C MET A 34 -1.89 6.54 12.08
N GLN A 35 -1.77 5.92 10.90
CA GLN A 35 -1.32 6.57 9.67
C GLN A 35 -2.43 7.36 8.96
N LYS A 36 -3.70 7.20 9.39
CA LYS A 36 -4.86 7.79 8.73
C LYS A 36 -4.78 9.32 8.68
N GLY A 37 -5.14 9.87 7.53
CA GLY A 37 -5.09 11.31 7.24
C GLY A 37 -3.72 11.80 6.75
N GLY A 38 -2.71 10.92 6.74
CA GLY A 38 -1.35 11.29 6.40
C GLY A 38 -0.90 10.91 4.99
N VAL A 39 0.35 11.29 4.73
CA VAL A 39 1.08 10.96 3.50
C VAL A 39 2.23 10.02 3.83
N ILE A 40 2.30 8.90 3.12
CA ILE A 40 3.42 7.97 3.16
C ILE A 40 4.24 8.19 1.89
N MET A 41 5.56 8.43 2.04
CA MET A 41 6.42 8.79 0.92
C MET A 41 7.39 7.65 0.59
N ASP A 42 7.40 7.24 -0.69
CA ASP A 42 8.41 6.31 -1.21
C ASP A 42 9.77 7.03 -1.31
N VAL A 43 10.81 6.47 -0.72
CA VAL A 43 12.16 7.05 -0.66
C VAL A 43 13.20 6.00 -1.05
N VAL A 44 14.33 6.44 -1.64
CA VAL A 44 15.41 5.56 -2.09
C VAL A 44 16.73 5.78 -1.35
N ASN A 45 16.77 6.73 -0.42
CA ASN A 45 17.95 7.04 0.40
C ASN A 45 17.58 7.88 1.62
N ALA A 46 18.54 8.05 2.53
CA ALA A 46 18.40 8.83 3.76
C ALA A 46 18.05 10.30 3.53
N GLU A 47 18.56 10.94 2.45
CA GLU A 47 18.27 12.34 2.14
C GLU A 47 16.79 12.54 1.80
N GLN A 48 16.25 11.69 0.93
CA GLN A 48 14.81 11.72 0.59
C GLN A 48 13.93 11.44 1.81
N ALA A 49 14.36 10.53 2.69
CA ALA A 49 13.65 10.23 3.93
C ALA A 49 13.57 11.46 4.85
N LYS A 50 14.66 12.20 5.01
CA LYS A 50 14.67 13.47 5.76
C LYS A 50 13.79 14.55 5.14
N ILE A 51 13.76 14.66 3.82
CA ILE A 51 12.85 15.57 3.11
C ILE A 51 11.40 15.19 3.40
N ALA A 52 11.07 13.90 3.36
CA ALA A 52 9.73 13.39 3.64
C ALA A 52 9.29 13.71 5.08
N GLU A 53 10.13 13.42 6.08
CA GLU A 53 9.85 13.71 7.49
C GLU A 53 9.72 15.22 7.73
N ALA A 54 10.62 16.03 7.18
CA ALA A 54 10.57 17.50 7.29
C ALA A 54 9.34 18.11 6.60
N ALA A 55 8.76 17.42 5.63
CA ALA A 55 7.51 17.81 4.98
C ALA A 55 6.26 17.44 5.78
N GLY A 56 6.38 16.58 6.80
CA GLY A 56 5.27 16.09 7.63
C GLY A 56 4.69 14.76 7.16
N ALA A 57 5.46 13.93 6.45
CA ALA A 57 5.06 12.56 6.16
C ALA A 57 4.83 11.78 7.46
N VAL A 58 3.82 10.91 7.47
CA VAL A 58 3.52 10.07 8.65
C VAL A 58 4.33 8.78 8.68
N ALA A 59 4.89 8.40 7.54
CA ALA A 59 5.81 7.27 7.39
C ALA A 59 6.57 7.41 6.06
N VAL A 60 7.65 6.65 5.90
CA VAL A 60 8.36 6.49 4.64
C VAL A 60 8.35 5.03 4.20
N MET A 61 8.44 4.80 2.88
CA MET A 61 8.56 3.48 2.26
C MET A 61 9.92 3.38 1.59
N ALA A 62 10.82 2.57 2.14
CA ALA A 62 12.15 2.36 1.59
C ALA A 62 12.11 1.48 0.34
N LEU A 63 12.72 1.95 -0.74
CA LEU A 63 12.78 1.31 -2.05
C LEU A 63 14.20 1.36 -2.60
N GLU A 64 14.58 0.38 -3.43
CA GLU A 64 15.78 0.46 -4.26
C GLU A 64 15.66 1.56 -5.33
N ARG A 65 14.49 1.64 -5.97
CA ARG A 65 14.15 2.60 -7.03
C ARG A 65 12.68 3.00 -6.92
N VAL A 66 12.39 4.27 -7.20
CA VAL A 66 10.98 4.72 -7.30
C VAL A 66 10.28 4.07 -8.49
N PRO A 67 8.94 3.90 -8.46
CA PRO A 67 8.22 3.15 -9.50
C PRO A 67 8.46 3.62 -10.93
N SER A 68 8.68 4.92 -11.17
CA SER A 68 9.01 5.44 -12.50
C SER A 68 10.37 4.92 -13.01
N ASP A 69 11.35 4.76 -12.13
CA ASP A 69 12.67 4.23 -12.49
C ASP A 69 12.63 2.72 -12.73
N ILE A 70 11.83 1.98 -11.93
CA ILE A 70 11.56 0.55 -12.17
C ILE A 70 10.97 0.37 -13.57
N ARG A 71 10.00 1.19 -13.93
CA ARG A 71 9.37 1.16 -15.25
C ARG A 71 10.36 1.48 -16.37
N ALA A 72 11.18 2.52 -16.21
CA ALA A 72 12.19 2.92 -17.19
C ALA A 72 13.29 1.86 -17.38
N ALA A 73 13.62 1.11 -16.32
CA ALA A 73 14.63 0.06 -16.38
C ALA A 73 14.18 -1.23 -17.08
N GLY A 74 12.85 -1.42 -17.27
CA GLY A 74 12.28 -2.53 -18.06
C GLY A 74 12.62 -3.92 -17.54
N GLY A 75 12.94 -4.08 -16.24
CA GLY A 75 13.46 -5.32 -15.70
C GLY A 75 12.80 -5.78 -14.40
N VAL A 76 13.42 -6.78 -13.78
CA VAL A 76 12.97 -7.34 -12.52
C VAL A 76 13.30 -6.37 -11.40
N ALA A 77 12.29 -5.99 -10.60
CA ALA A 77 12.41 -5.21 -9.38
C ALA A 77 12.27 -6.14 -8.14
N ARG A 78 13.14 -5.95 -7.16
CA ARG A 78 13.26 -6.77 -5.95
C ARG A 78 13.16 -5.91 -4.69
N MET A 79 13.18 -6.56 -3.54
CA MET A 79 13.41 -5.91 -2.24
C MET A 79 14.64 -4.99 -2.30
N ALA A 80 14.57 -3.82 -1.66
CA ALA A 80 15.73 -2.93 -1.53
C ALA A 80 16.88 -3.61 -0.77
N ASP A 81 18.11 -3.20 -1.06
CA ASP A 81 19.27 -3.65 -0.28
C ASP A 81 19.07 -3.32 1.21
N PRO A 82 19.29 -4.27 2.13
CA PRO A 82 19.21 -4.03 3.56
C PRO A 82 19.95 -2.78 4.04
N THR A 83 21.11 -2.48 3.46
CA THR A 83 21.91 -1.28 3.79
C THR A 83 21.09 0.00 3.56
N ILE A 84 20.38 0.10 2.43
CA ILE A 84 19.52 1.26 2.13
C ILE A 84 18.40 1.37 3.16
N ILE A 85 17.79 0.24 3.54
CA ILE A 85 16.71 0.21 4.54
C ILE A 85 17.22 0.68 5.90
N GLU A 86 18.36 0.17 6.34
CA GLU A 86 19.00 0.56 7.61
C GLU A 86 19.41 2.04 7.61
N GLU A 87 19.96 2.56 6.51
CA GLU A 87 20.28 4.00 6.36
C GLU A 87 19.02 4.87 6.47
N VAL A 88 17.90 4.46 5.86
CA VAL A 88 16.63 5.16 5.96
C VAL A 88 16.10 5.10 7.39
N MET A 89 16.11 3.93 8.04
CA MET A 89 15.69 3.76 9.44
C MET A 89 16.52 4.61 10.41
N GLY A 90 17.83 4.71 10.17
CA GLY A 90 18.73 5.58 10.97
C GLY A 90 18.56 7.08 10.72
N ALA A 91 17.89 7.48 9.64
CA ALA A 91 17.80 8.87 9.21
C ALA A 91 16.54 9.60 9.69
N VAL A 92 15.48 8.88 10.08
CA VAL A 92 14.16 9.44 10.45
C VAL A 92 13.65 8.84 11.76
N THR A 93 12.68 9.54 12.37
CA THR A 93 11.99 9.11 13.60
C THR A 93 10.58 8.59 13.33
N ILE A 94 10.06 8.82 12.14
CA ILE A 94 8.75 8.31 11.69
C ILE A 94 8.88 6.84 11.24
N PRO A 95 7.78 6.06 11.23
CA PRO A 95 7.79 4.67 10.82
C PRO A 95 8.40 4.45 9.43
N VAL A 96 9.16 3.37 9.29
CA VAL A 96 9.78 2.94 8.04
C VAL A 96 9.11 1.66 7.55
N MET A 97 8.59 1.70 6.35
CA MET A 97 8.03 0.57 5.61
C MET A 97 9.02 0.09 4.55
N ALA A 98 8.96 -1.18 4.18
CA ALA A 98 9.73 -1.71 3.05
C ALA A 98 8.89 -2.70 2.24
N LYS A 99 9.25 -2.88 0.94
CA LYS A 99 8.50 -3.75 0.03
C LYS A 99 9.14 -5.12 -0.10
N ALA A 100 8.29 -6.16 0.01
CA ALA A 100 8.60 -7.52 -0.40
C ALA A 100 7.88 -7.87 -1.71
N ARG A 101 8.47 -8.72 -2.53
CA ARG A 101 7.79 -9.29 -3.70
C ARG A 101 6.62 -10.18 -3.27
N ILE A 102 5.56 -10.19 -4.05
CA ILE A 102 4.41 -11.06 -3.83
C ILE A 102 4.89 -12.51 -3.73
N GLY A 103 4.48 -13.21 -2.66
CA GLY A 103 4.81 -14.60 -2.38
C GLY A 103 6.24 -14.88 -1.92
N HIS A 104 7.08 -13.86 -1.75
CA HIS A 104 8.49 -14.07 -1.41
C HIS A 104 8.73 -14.14 0.11
N ILE A 105 8.54 -15.33 0.68
CA ILE A 105 8.65 -15.59 2.13
C ILE A 105 10.00 -15.13 2.72
N ALA A 106 11.10 -15.36 1.99
CA ALA A 106 12.43 -15.01 2.48
C ALA A 106 12.65 -13.49 2.57
N GLU A 107 12.18 -12.70 1.58
CA GLU A 107 12.25 -11.24 1.66
C GLU A 107 11.45 -10.70 2.84
N ALA A 108 10.23 -11.17 3.05
CA ALA A 108 9.42 -10.74 4.18
C ALA A 108 10.05 -11.06 5.54
N ARG A 109 10.69 -12.23 5.68
CA ARG A 109 11.43 -12.61 6.89
C ARG A 109 12.68 -11.75 7.11
N ILE A 110 13.39 -11.40 6.05
CA ILE A 110 14.53 -10.48 6.11
C ILE A 110 14.06 -9.11 6.60
N LEU A 111 12.99 -8.56 6.02
CA LEU A 111 12.45 -7.26 6.41
C LEU A 111 11.98 -7.23 7.86
N GLU A 112 11.28 -8.28 8.30
CA GLU A 112 10.88 -8.41 9.71
C GLU A 112 12.09 -8.48 10.64
N ALA A 113 13.15 -9.22 10.27
CA ALA A 113 14.39 -9.34 11.05
C ALA A 113 15.19 -8.03 11.10
N LEU A 114 15.14 -7.20 10.04
CA LEU A 114 15.71 -5.85 10.04
C LEU A 114 14.97 -4.89 10.97
N GLY A 115 13.74 -5.22 11.34
CA GLY A 115 12.94 -4.41 12.27
C GLY A 115 12.18 -3.27 11.61
N VAL A 116 11.81 -3.39 10.32
CA VAL A 116 10.91 -2.42 9.68
C VAL A 116 9.55 -2.40 10.38
N ASP A 117 8.89 -1.25 10.37
CA ASP A 117 7.61 -1.07 11.07
C ASP A 117 6.43 -1.66 10.27
N TYR A 118 6.54 -1.77 8.94
CA TYR A 118 5.53 -2.35 8.05
C TYR A 118 6.20 -3.03 6.86
N ILE A 119 5.56 -4.07 6.33
CA ILE A 119 5.94 -4.71 5.07
C ILE A 119 4.83 -4.49 4.04
N ASP A 120 5.17 -3.95 2.87
CA ASP A 120 4.26 -3.88 1.71
C ASP A 120 4.55 -5.08 0.80
N GLU A 121 3.66 -6.09 0.79
CA GLU A 121 3.68 -7.14 -0.21
C GLU A 121 3.13 -6.56 -1.51
N SER A 122 4.04 -6.24 -2.43
CA SER A 122 3.78 -5.23 -3.44
C SER A 122 3.90 -5.73 -4.88
N GLU A 123 2.87 -5.43 -5.67
CA GLU A 123 2.86 -5.58 -7.14
C GLU A 123 3.82 -4.62 -7.86
N VAL A 124 4.31 -3.59 -7.19
CA VAL A 124 5.34 -2.68 -7.75
C VAL A 124 6.62 -3.43 -8.03
N LEU A 125 6.97 -4.39 -7.19
CA LEU A 125 8.05 -5.33 -7.42
C LEU A 125 7.59 -6.47 -8.33
N THR A 126 8.54 -7.17 -8.94
CA THR A 126 8.23 -8.34 -9.77
C THR A 126 7.79 -9.50 -8.87
N PRO A 127 6.60 -10.07 -9.04
CA PRO A 127 6.14 -11.20 -8.23
C PRO A 127 7.14 -12.35 -8.22
N ALA A 128 7.33 -12.98 -7.07
CA ALA A 128 8.09 -14.22 -6.94
C ALA A 128 7.18 -15.45 -7.07
N ASP A 129 5.89 -15.25 -6.80
CA ASP A 129 4.85 -16.27 -6.93
C ASP A 129 3.65 -15.64 -7.64
N GLU A 130 3.11 -16.34 -8.65
CA GLU A 130 1.96 -15.88 -9.43
C GLU A 130 0.62 -16.35 -8.84
N GLU A 131 0.66 -17.30 -7.92
CA GLU A 131 -0.52 -17.96 -7.36
C GLU A 131 -0.72 -17.61 -5.88
N PHE A 132 0.35 -17.63 -5.09
CA PHE A 132 0.25 -17.49 -3.65
C PHE A 132 0.78 -16.16 -3.14
N HIS A 133 0.01 -15.56 -2.22
CA HIS A 133 0.44 -14.44 -1.39
C HIS A 133 0.94 -14.94 -0.02
N LEU A 134 1.69 -14.07 0.68
CA LEU A 134 2.22 -14.39 1.99
C LEU A 134 1.08 -14.58 3.02
N PRO A 135 1.18 -15.59 3.91
CA PRO A 135 0.30 -15.71 5.08
C PRO A 135 0.74 -14.68 6.14
N LYS A 136 0.18 -13.49 6.08
CA LYS A 136 0.58 -12.32 6.90
C LYS A 136 0.31 -12.48 8.38
N SER A 137 -0.54 -13.44 8.75
CA SER A 137 -0.77 -13.86 10.13
C SER A 137 0.49 -14.45 10.80
N ASP A 138 1.44 -14.96 10.02
CA ASP A 138 2.65 -15.60 10.55
C ASP A 138 3.73 -14.59 10.96
N TYR A 139 3.52 -13.31 10.69
CA TYR A 139 4.45 -12.21 10.98
C TYR A 139 3.94 -11.34 12.13
N THR A 140 4.86 -10.72 12.86
CA THR A 140 4.53 -9.79 13.95
C THR A 140 4.30 -8.37 13.47
N VAL A 141 4.86 -7.99 12.32
CA VAL A 141 4.69 -6.67 11.70
C VAL A 141 3.40 -6.57 10.88
N PRO A 142 2.76 -5.38 10.78
CA PRO A 142 1.62 -5.15 9.92
C PRO A 142 2.01 -5.17 8.44
N PHE A 143 1.10 -5.69 7.60
CA PHE A 143 1.25 -5.71 6.15
C PHE A 143 0.35 -4.70 5.46
N VAL A 144 0.92 -4.08 4.41
CA VAL A 144 0.23 -3.26 3.42
C VAL A 144 0.06 -4.07 2.13
N CYS A 145 -1.08 -3.98 1.46
CA CYS A 145 -1.31 -4.62 0.17
C CYS A 145 -2.10 -3.73 -0.78
N GLY A 146 -1.83 -3.84 -2.07
CA GLY A 146 -2.61 -3.19 -3.12
C GLY A 146 -3.90 -3.93 -3.43
N CYS A 147 -4.96 -3.20 -3.81
CA CYS A 147 -6.17 -3.77 -4.36
C CYS A 147 -6.78 -2.87 -5.44
N ARG A 148 -7.54 -3.49 -6.37
CA ARG A 148 -8.26 -2.80 -7.44
C ARG A 148 -9.78 -2.79 -7.22
N ASP A 149 -10.25 -3.69 -6.35
CA ASP A 149 -11.67 -3.84 -6.02
C ASP A 149 -11.84 -4.45 -4.62
N LEU A 150 -13.09 -4.54 -4.18
CA LEU A 150 -13.43 -5.05 -2.85
C LEU A 150 -13.05 -6.52 -2.68
N GLY A 151 -13.25 -7.35 -3.71
CA GLY A 151 -12.93 -8.79 -3.65
C GLY A 151 -11.44 -9.03 -3.41
N GLU A 152 -10.58 -8.35 -4.19
CA GLU A 152 -9.13 -8.39 -3.98
C GLU A 152 -8.73 -7.87 -2.59
N GLY A 153 -9.30 -6.74 -2.17
CA GLY A 153 -9.05 -6.17 -0.85
C GLY A 153 -9.41 -7.14 0.28
N LEU A 154 -10.56 -7.80 0.20
CA LEU A 154 -11.01 -8.75 1.23
C LEU A 154 -10.15 -10.02 1.25
N ARG A 155 -9.63 -10.49 0.10
CA ARG A 155 -8.66 -11.59 0.08
C ARG A 155 -7.37 -11.19 0.83
N ARG A 156 -6.82 -10.01 0.55
CA ARG A 156 -5.61 -9.49 1.27
C ARG A 156 -5.85 -9.37 2.78
N ILE A 157 -7.01 -8.88 3.20
CA ILE A 157 -7.40 -8.82 4.61
C ILE A 157 -7.53 -10.23 5.20
N GLY A 158 -8.11 -11.17 4.46
CA GLY A 158 -8.23 -12.58 4.86
C GLY A 158 -6.88 -13.26 5.07
N GLU A 159 -5.84 -12.84 4.37
CA GLU A 159 -4.45 -13.28 4.55
C GLU A 159 -3.75 -12.54 5.71
N GLY A 160 -4.38 -11.54 6.32
CA GLY A 160 -3.87 -10.77 7.46
C GLY A 160 -3.32 -9.38 7.14
N ALA A 161 -3.63 -8.80 5.97
CA ALA A 161 -3.27 -7.41 5.69
C ALA A 161 -3.96 -6.45 6.66
N SER A 162 -3.22 -5.48 7.19
CA SER A 162 -3.68 -4.49 8.17
C SER A 162 -3.93 -3.12 7.55
N MET A 163 -3.45 -2.90 6.34
CA MET A 163 -3.66 -1.71 5.53
C MET A 163 -3.84 -2.13 4.07
N LEU A 164 -4.77 -1.48 3.40
CA LEU A 164 -4.91 -1.56 1.95
C LEU A 164 -4.49 -0.25 1.30
N ARG A 165 -4.15 -0.32 0.03
CA ARG A 165 -4.00 0.83 -0.85
C ARG A 165 -4.56 0.51 -2.24
N THR A 166 -4.93 1.54 -3.00
CA THR A 166 -5.19 1.32 -4.41
C THR A 166 -3.90 0.86 -5.10
N LYS A 167 -3.99 -0.03 -6.07
CA LYS A 167 -2.83 -0.32 -6.93
C LYS A 167 -2.50 0.91 -7.79
N GLY A 168 -3.50 1.56 -8.37
CA GLY A 168 -3.29 2.63 -9.33
C GLY A 168 -2.44 2.14 -10.51
N GLU A 169 -1.65 3.02 -11.12
CA GLU A 169 -0.57 2.64 -12.01
C GLU A 169 0.70 3.38 -11.59
N PRO A 170 1.55 2.75 -10.74
CA PRO A 170 2.70 3.41 -10.13
C PRO A 170 3.71 3.92 -11.16
N GLY A 171 4.31 5.07 -10.86
CA GLY A 171 5.35 5.67 -11.70
C GLY A 171 4.86 6.33 -12.98
N THR A 172 3.55 6.50 -13.17
CA THR A 172 2.98 7.16 -14.36
C THR A 172 2.67 8.62 -14.14
N GLY A 173 2.57 9.11 -12.90
CA GLY A 173 2.07 10.46 -12.62
C GLY A 173 0.64 10.71 -13.15
N ASN A 174 -0.13 9.65 -13.35
CA ASN A 174 -1.50 9.67 -13.86
C ASN A 174 -2.43 8.99 -12.85
N ILE A 175 -3.28 9.79 -12.24
CA ILE A 175 -4.14 9.39 -11.12
C ILE A 175 -5.35 8.51 -11.54
N VAL A 176 -5.64 8.38 -12.83
CA VAL A 176 -6.90 7.80 -13.32
C VAL A 176 -7.18 6.39 -12.81
N GLU A 177 -6.16 5.53 -12.71
CA GLU A 177 -6.34 4.15 -12.22
C GLU A 177 -6.60 4.11 -10.71
N ALA A 178 -5.90 4.94 -9.92
CA ALA A 178 -6.16 5.04 -8.49
C ALA A 178 -7.59 5.54 -8.21
N VAL A 179 -8.07 6.52 -8.98
CA VAL A 179 -9.47 6.98 -8.93
C VAL A 179 -10.44 5.86 -9.27
N ARG A 180 -10.16 5.09 -10.34
CA ARG A 180 -10.99 3.95 -10.76
C ARG A 180 -11.09 2.90 -9.65
N HIS A 181 -9.97 2.52 -9.04
CA HIS A 181 -9.92 1.53 -7.97
C HIS A 181 -10.65 2.02 -6.72
N MET A 182 -10.40 3.25 -6.27
CA MET A 182 -11.07 3.82 -5.10
C MET A 182 -12.58 3.89 -5.30
N ARG A 183 -13.03 4.37 -6.47
CA ARG A 183 -14.46 4.42 -6.80
C ARG A 183 -15.08 3.03 -6.88
N LYS A 184 -14.36 2.03 -7.39
CA LYS A 184 -14.83 0.64 -7.49
C LYS A 184 -15.01 0.04 -6.10
N VAL A 185 -14.00 0.13 -5.24
CA VAL A 185 -14.06 -0.36 -3.85
C VAL A 185 -15.22 0.30 -3.10
N ASN A 186 -15.30 1.64 -3.10
CA ASN A 186 -16.34 2.38 -2.40
C ASN A 186 -17.75 2.14 -3.00
N GLY A 187 -17.83 1.92 -4.31
CA GLY A 187 -19.08 1.54 -4.98
C GLY A 187 -19.57 0.17 -4.53
N GLN A 188 -18.68 -0.82 -4.49
CA GLN A 188 -18.99 -2.17 -4.04
C GLN A 188 -19.34 -2.22 -2.54
N ILE A 189 -18.68 -1.42 -1.68
CA ILE A 189 -19.05 -1.28 -0.26
C ILE A 189 -20.49 -0.77 -0.12
N ARG A 190 -20.87 0.28 -0.87
CA ARG A 190 -22.27 0.78 -0.85
C ARG A 190 -23.27 -0.27 -1.36
N GLN A 191 -22.89 -1.04 -2.38
CA GLN A 191 -23.70 -2.14 -2.89
C GLN A 191 -23.92 -3.20 -1.80
N VAL A 192 -22.85 -3.64 -1.12
CA VAL A 192 -22.90 -4.62 -0.01
C VAL A 192 -23.77 -4.12 1.14
N ALA A 193 -23.64 -2.84 1.51
CA ALA A 193 -24.45 -2.25 2.58
C ALA A 193 -25.97 -2.24 2.28
N ALA A 194 -26.33 -2.17 0.98
CA ALA A 194 -27.72 -2.18 0.53
C ALA A 194 -28.29 -3.59 0.26
N MET A 195 -27.44 -4.63 0.22
CA MET A 195 -27.86 -6.01 -0.05
C MET A 195 -28.66 -6.62 1.10
N ARG A 196 -29.55 -7.55 0.79
CA ARG A 196 -30.18 -8.45 1.75
C ARG A 196 -29.17 -9.52 2.19
N ASP A 197 -29.39 -10.11 3.36
CA ASP A 197 -28.48 -11.12 3.92
C ASP A 197 -28.42 -12.41 3.05
N ASP A 198 -29.53 -12.77 2.42
CA ASP A 198 -29.61 -13.93 1.53
C ASP A 198 -28.85 -13.75 0.21
N GLU A 199 -28.51 -12.52 -0.19
CA GLU A 199 -27.75 -12.21 -1.40
C GLU A 199 -26.23 -12.25 -1.17
N LEU A 200 -25.78 -12.04 0.08
CA LEU A 200 -24.35 -11.86 0.39
C LEU A 200 -23.46 -13.05 0.03
N MET A 201 -23.99 -14.30 0.19
CA MET A 201 -23.19 -15.49 -0.13
C MET A 201 -22.92 -15.59 -1.64
N ALA A 202 -23.94 -15.29 -2.46
CA ALA A 202 -23.78 -15.27 -3.90
C ALA A 202 -22.77 -14.19 -4.34
N TYR A 203 -22.86 -12.99 -3.74
CA TYR A 203 -21.95 -11.90 -4.05
C TYR A 203 -20.53 -12.16 -3.56
N ALA A 204 -20.34 -12.79 -2.40
CA ALA A 204 -19.02 -13.22 -1.92
C ALA A 204 -18.35 -14.17 -2.90
N LYS A 205 -19.11 -15.12 -3.46
CA LYS A 205 -18.66 -16.05 -4.50
C LYS A 205 -18.27 -15.31 -5.79
N GLU A 206 -19.08 -14.34 -6.23
CA GLU A 206 -18.79 -13.52 -7.41
C GLU A 206 -17.49 -12.72 -7.24
N LEU A 207 -17.29 -12.11 -6.07
CA LEU A 207 -16.09 -11.34 -5.73
C LEU A 207 -14.87 -12.21 -5.46
N GLY A 208 -15.02 -13.52 -5.26
CA GLY A 208 -13.99 -14.41 -4.75
C GLY A 208 -13.48 -13.96 -3.36
N ALA A 209 -14.38 -13.43 -2.52
CA ALA A 209 -14.05 -12.86 -1.22
C ALA A 209 -14.43 -13.78 -0.05
N PRO A 210 -13.70 -13.77 1.09
CA PRO A 210 -14.11 -14.45 2.30
C PRO A 210 -15.47 -13.92 2.80
N TYR A 211 -16.45 -14.81 2.91
CA TYR A 211 -17.82 -14.45 3.26
C TYR A 211 -17.95 -13.69 4.59
N HIS A 212 -17.20 -14.11 5.62
CA HIS A 212 -17.22 -13.44 6.93
C HIS A 212 -16.74 -11.99 6.87
N LEU A 213 -15.73 -11.69 6.02
CA LEU A 213 -15.26 -10.32 5.82
C LEU A 213 -16.26 -9.48 5.02
N LEU A 214 -16.97 -10.07 4.07
CA LEU A 214 -18.02 -9.36 3.34
C LEU A 214 -19.18 -8.99 4.28
N ARG A 215 -19.54 -9.88 5.22
CA ARG A 215 -20.51 -9.57 6.29
C ARG A 215 -20.02 -8.43 7.19
N GLU A 216 -18.75 -8.47 7.60
CA GLU A 216 -18.13 -7.41 8.40
C GLU A 216 -18.22 -6.05 7.67
N VAL A 217 -17.94 -6.02 6.36
CA VAL A 217 -18.10 -4.81 5.53
C VAL A 217 -19.54 -4.32 5.51
N LYS A 218 -20.53 -5.22 5.41
CA LYS A 218 -21.95 -4.84 5.47
C LYS A 218 -22.30 -4.19 6.79
N GLU A 219 -21.87 -4.79 7.89
CA GLU A 219 -22.16 -4.31 9.27
C GLU A 219 -21.47 -2.96 9.55
N LEU A 220 -20.23 -2.78 9.08
CA LEU A 220 -19.44 -1.56 9.28
C LEU A 220 -19.79 -0.43 8.29
N GLY A 221 -20.34 -0.74 7.11
CA GLY A 221 -20.50 0.19 6.00
C GLY A 221 -19.18 0.69 5.41
N LYS A 222 -18.06 0.03 5.74
CA LYS A 222 -16.68 0.37 5.31
C LYS A 222 -15.77 -0.84 5.40
N LEU A 223 -14.53 -0.71 4.91
CA LEU A 223 -13.49 -1.72 5.14
C LEU A 223 -13.11 -1.79 6.63
N PRO A 224 -12.75 -2.99 7.14
CA PRO A 224 -12.29 -3.17 8.53
C PRO A 224 -10.84 -2.68 8.76
N VAL A 225 -10.15 -2.25 7.71
CA VAL A 225 -8.80 -1.68 7.73
C VAL A 225 -8.78 -0.38 6.93
N VAL A 226 -7.76 0.47 7.14
CA VAL A 226 -7.57 1.70 6.36
C VAL A 226 -7.26 1.38 4.90
N ASN A 227 -7.72 2.24 3.98
CA ASN A 227 -7.50 2.14 2.55
C ASN A 227 -6.92 3.44 2.00
N PHE A 228 -5.65 3.44 1.68
CA PHE A 228 -4.92 4.60 1.15
C PHE A 228 -5.00 4.67 -0.37
N ALA A 229 -4.81 5.85 -0.91
CA ALA A 229 -4.62 6.03 -2.35
C ALA A 229 -3.16 5.88 -2.72
N ALA A 230 -2.87 5.10 -3.76
CA ALA A 230 -1.53 4.94 -4.33
C ALA A 230 -1.60 4.80 -5.85
N GLY A 231 -0.49 5.12 -6.52
CA GLY A 231 -0.33 4.93 -7.96
C GLY A 231 -0.84 6.10 -8.80
N GLY A 232 0.05 7.07 -9.05
CA GLY A 232 -0.20 8.17 -9.97
C GLY A 232 -0.41 9.55 -9.33
N VAL A 233 -0.36 9.69 -8.02
CA VAL A 233 -0.37 11.01 -7.35
C VAL A 233 0.86 11.80 -7.75
N ALA A 234 0.67 12.98 -8.35
CA ALA A 234 1.75 13.84 -8.83
C ALA A 234 1.61 15.30 -8.38
N THR A 235 0.43 15.72 -7.95
CA THR A 235 0.14 17.11 -7.57
C THR A 235 -0.63 17.18 -6.25
N PRO A 236 -0.63 18.34 -5.56
CA PRO A 236 -1.49 18.56 -4.39
C PRO A 236 -2.98 18.32 -4.68
N ALA A 237 -3.44 18.69 -5.87
CA ALA A 237 -4.83 18.49 -6.30
C ALA A 237 -5.17 16.99 -6.46
N ASP A 238 -4.23 16.15 -6.91
CA ASP A 238 -4.43 14.70 -6.97
C ASP A 238 -4.61 14.10 -5.58
N ALA A 239 -3.76 14.52 -4.62
CA ALA A 239 -3.86 14.06 -3.24
C ALA A 239 -5.22 14.45 -2.63
N ALA A 240 -5.62 15.72 -2.79
CA ALA A 240 -6.93 16.20 -2.34
C ALA A 240 -8.09 15.45 -3.00
N LEU A 241 -8.01 15.17 -4.31
CA LEU A 241 -9.01 14.38 -5.03
C LEU A 241 -9.20 13.00 -4.39
N MET A 242 -8.11 12.32 -4.08
CA MET A 242 -8.21 10.98 -3.49
C MET A 242 -8.81 11.01 -2.09
N MET A 243 -8.49 12.02 -1.28
CA MET A 243 -9.11 12.22 0.03
C MET A 243 -10.62 12.50 -0.09
N LEU A 244 -11.02 13.36 -1.03
CA LEU A 244 -12.43 13.65 -1.34
C LEU A 244 -13.20 12.41 -1.85
N LEU A 245 -12.51 11.46 -2.45
CA LEU A 245 -13.07 10.17 -2.88
C LEU A 245 -13.15 9.15 -1.73
N GLY A 246 -12.69 9.50 -0.52
CA GLY A 246 -12.78 8.67 0.67
C GLY A 246 -11.56 7.79 0.92
N ALA A 247 -10.38 8.15 0.41
CA ALA A 247 -9.14 7.54 0.85
C ALA A 247 -8.84 7.91 2.31
N ASP A 248 -8.20 6.99 3.04
CA ASP A 248 -7.76 7.23 4.43
C ASP A 248 -6.39 7.93 4.51
N GLY A 249 -5.75 8.20 3.39
CA GLY A 249 -4.46 8.86 3.23
C GLY A 249 -3.90 8.59 1.84
N VAL A 250 -2.67 9.03 1.56
CA VAL A 250 -2.05 8.84 0.25
C VAL A 250 -0.63 8.29 0.36
N PHE A 251 -0.26 7.43 -0.61
CA PHE A 251 1.11 7.06 -0.92
C PHE A 251 1.59 7.87 -2.11
N VAL A 252 2.80 8.40 -2.03
CA VAL A 252 3.39 9.17 -3.12
C VAL A 252 4.91 8.95 -3.16
N GLY A 253 5.44 8.72 -4.33
CA GLY A 253 6.89 8.51 -4.52
C GLY A 253 7.41 9.31 -5.71
N SER A 254 7.32 8.75 -6.91
CA SER A 254 7.79 9.40 -8.14
C SER A 254 7.21 10.81 -8.32
N GLY A 255 5.96 11.04 -7.91
CA GLY A 255 5.30 12.35 -8.01
C GLY A 255 6.05 13.46 -7.27
N ILE A 256 6.72 13.14 -6.16
CA ILE A 256 7.54 14.08 -5.40
C ILE A 256 8.96 14.12 -5.96
N PHE A 257 9.66 12.99 -5.96
CA PHE A 257 11.11 12.94 -6.21
C PHE A 257 11.51 13.06 -7.68
N LYS A 258 10.55 13.02 -8.61
CA LYS A 258 10.73 13.32 -10.05
C LYS A 258 10.17 14.69 -10.46
N SER A 259 9.70 15.49 -9.52
CA SER A 259 9.34 16.90 -9.74
C SER A 259 10.57 17.78 -9.78
N SER A 260 10.42 19.01 -10.27
CA SER A 260 11.51 20.00 -10.29
C SER A 260 11.90 20.54 -8.90
N ASN A 261 11.05 20.33 -7.87
CA ASN A 261 11.32 20.77 -6.50
C ASN A 261 10.67 19.81 -5.48
N PRO A 262 11.35 18.70 -5.14
CA PRO A 262 10.80 17.67 -4.25
C PRO A 262 10.34 18.19 -2.89
N GLU A 263 11.10 19.09 -2.24
CA GLU A 263 10.75 19.65 -0.93
C GLU A 263 9.44 20.44 -0.96
N LYS A 264 9.25 21.29 -1.98
CA LYS A 264 8.01 22.07 -2.13
C LYS A 264 6.82 21.16 -2.43
N PHE A 265 6.99 20.19 -3.34
CA PHE A 265 5.95 19.22 -3.68
C PHE A 265 5.57 18.36 -2.47
N ALA A 266 6.54 17.86 -1.71
CA ALA A 266 6.31 17.09 -0.50
C ALA A 266 5.44 17.88 0.51
N LYS A 267 5.85 19.08 0.87
CA LYS A 267 5.09 19.96 1.79
C LYS A 267 3.69 20.29 1.28
N ALA A 268 3.57 20.62 -0.01
CA ALA A 268 2.29 20.97 -0.62
C ALA A 268 1.32 19.77 -0.66
N ILE A 269 1.82 18.56 -0.94
CA ILE A 269 1.01 17.32 -0.95
C ILE A 269 0.55 16.95 0.46
N VAL A 270 1.42 17.05 1.48
CA VAL A 270 1.03 16.82 2.88
C VAL A 270 -0.09 17.79 3.28
N ARG A 271 0.11 19.08 3.07
CA ARG A 271 -0.89 20.11 3.41
C ARG A 271 -2.18 19.94 2.62
N ALA A 272 -2.12 19.55 1.35
CA ALA A 272 -3.31 19.31 0.54
C ALA A 272 -4.09 18.07 1.00
N THR A 273 -3.40 17.06 1.51
CA THR A 273 -4.03 15.88 2.12
C THR A 273 -4.79 16.27 3.39
N GLU A 274 -4.19 17.09 4.24
CA GLU A 274 -4.80 17.58 5.48
C GLU A 274 -5.98 18.55 5.25
N SER A 275 -5.87 19.40 4.21
CA SER A 275 -6.84 20.48 3.92
C SER A 275 -7.60 20.23 2.60
N HIS A 276 -7.89 18.95 2.30
CA HIS A 276 -8.45 18.53 1.01
C HIS A 276 -9.85 19.10 0.71
N ASP A 277 -10.58 19.57 1.70
CA ASP A 277 -11.91 20.17 1.61
C ASP A 277 -11.90 21.71 1.56
N ASP A 278 -10.71 22.36 1.63
CA ASP A 278 -10.57 23.83 1.51
C ASP A 278 -10.00 24.24 0.14
N PRO A 279 -10.86 24.64 -0.84
CA PRO A 279 -10.41 25.03 -2.18
C PRO A 279 -9.49 26.25 -2.19
N LYS A 280 -9.58 27.15 -1.21
CA LYS A 280 -8.72 28.33 -1.13
C LYS A 280 -7.30 27.94 -0.76
N THR A 281 -7.16 27.08 0.25
CA THR A 281 -5.87 26.52 0.64
C THR A 281 -5.28 25.68 -0.47
N LEU A 282 -6.07 24.81 -1.14
CA LEU A 282 -5.60 24.03 -2.29
C LEU A 282 -5.10 24.91 -3.43
N GLY A 283 -5.82 25.98 -3.74
CA GLY A 283 -5.40 26.94 -4.75
C GLY A 283 -4.09 27.66 -4.40
N ALA A 284 -3.87 27.98 -3.12
CA ALA A 284 -2.62 28.57 -2.64
C ALA A 284 -1.45 27.56 -2.71
N LEU A 285 -1.66 26.33 -2.27
CA LEU A 285 -0.69 25.25 -2.28
C LEU A 285 -0.25 24.83 -3.69
N SER A 286 -1.08 25.04 -4.69
CA SER A 286 -0.79 24.70 -6.09
C SER A 286 0.04 25.75 -6.84
N LYS A 287 0.34 26.90 -6.21
CA LYS A 287 1.07 28.00 -6.86
C LYS A 287 2.58 27.86 -6.69
N GLY A 288 3.32 28.12 -7.79
CA GLY A 288 4.79 28.28 -7.74
C GLY A 288 5.57 27.02 -7.31
N LEU A 289 5.02 25.86 -7.53
CA LEU A 289 5.67 24.58 -7.20
C LEU A 289 6.79 24.23 -8.17
N GLY A 290 6.72 24.74 -9.42
CA GLY A 290 7.55 24.30 -10.52
C GLY A 290 6.86 23.20 -11.34
N GLU A 291 7.65 22.43 -12.09
CA GLU A 291 7.13 21.36 -12.93
C GLU A 291 6.86 20.10 -12.10
N ALA A 292 5.66 19.56 -12.23
CA ALA A 292 5.34 18.23 -11.73
C ALA A 292 6.13 17.15 -12.48
N MET A 293 6.17 15.93 -11.95
CA MET A 293 6.77 14.82 -12.68
C MET A 293 6.13 14.68 -14.07
N HIS A 294 6.95 14.30 -15.05
CA HIS A 294 6.44 14.00 -16.39
C HIS A 294 5.51 12.78 -16.34
N GLY A 295 4.28 12.96 -16.84
CA GLY A 295 3.25 11.93 -16.80
C GLY A 295 3.27 10.99 -18.01
N ILE A 296 2.77 9.76 -17.83
CA ILE A 296 2.58 8.75 -18.88
C ILE A 296 1.09 8.46 -19.03
N ALA A 297 0.58 8.53 -20.25
CA ALA A 297 -0.80 8.16 -20.55
C ALA A 297 -0.93 6.62 -20.48
N ILE A 298 -1.75 6.12 -19.57
CA ILE A 298 -1.83 4.67 -19.26
C ILE A 298 -2.27 3.82 -20.46
N HIS A 299 -3.10 4.38 -21.37
CA HIS A 299 -3.51 3.65 -22.58
C HIS A 299 -2.36 3.38 -23.55
N THR A 300 -1.21 4.05 -23.39
CA THR A 300 0.00 3.80 -24.19
C THR A 300 0.85 2.63 -23.63
N LEU A 301 0.55 2.17 -22.41
CA LEU A 301 1.23 1.03 -21.80
C LEU A 301 0.57 -0.27 -22.23
N ALA A 302 1.38 -1.23 -22.68
CA ALA A 302 0.92 -2.59 -22.92
C ALA A 302 0.39 -3.20 -21.59
N LYS A 303 -0.53 -4.16 -21.69
CA LYS A 303 -1.15 -4.72 -20.48
C LYS A 303 -0.12 -5.40 -19.57
N GLU A 304 0.82 -6.11 -20.15
CA GLU A 304 1.94 -6.80 -19.48
C GLU A 304 2.91 -5.84 -18.77
N ASP A 305 2.97 -4.57 -19.19
CA ASP A 305 3.81 -3.54 -18.57
C ASP A 305 3.10 -2.83 -17.40
N ARG A 306 1.80 -3.09 -17.20
CA ARG A 306 1.03 -2.49 -16.12
C ARG A 306 1.28 -3.22 -14.82
N MET A 307 1.83 -2.52 -13.83
CA MET A 307 2.13 -3.10 -12.52
C MET A 307 0.86 -3.51 -11.78
N GLN A 308 -0.26 -2.79 -11.98
CA GLN A 308 -1.53 -3.11 -11.35
C GLN A 308 -2.11 -4.49 -11.71
N GLU A 309 -1.67 -5.08 -12.82
CA GLU A 309 -2.12 -6.38 -13.27
C GLU A 309 -1.44 -7.54 -12.54
N ARG A 310 -0.38 -7.27 -11.76
CA ARG A 310 0.36 -8.28 -11.01
C ARG A 310 -0.38 -8.67 -9.72
N GLY A 311 -0.23 -9.93 -9.31
CA GLY A 311 -0.70 -10.44 -8.02
C GLY A 311 -2.23 -10.35 -7.87
N TRP A 312 -2.88 -11.23 -8.52
CA TRP A 312 -4.34 -11.41 -8.46
C TRP A 312 -4.85 -11.88 -7.12
#